data_4c3580edb106cdfb14f59fc6fff4561e
#
_entry.id   4c3580edb106cdfb14f59fc6fff4561e
#
_cell.length_a   1.000
_cell.length_b   1.000
_cell.length_c   1.000
_cell.angle_alpha   90.00
_cell.angle_beta   90.00
_cell.angle_gamma   90.00
#
_symmetry.space_group_name_H-M   'P 1'
#
loop_
_entity.id
_entity.type
_entity.pdbx_description
1 polymer ?
#
loop_
_entity_poly.entity_id
_entity_poly.type
_entity_poly.pdbx_seq_one_letter_code
_entity_poly.pdbx_strand_id
1 'polypeptide(L)'
;ISVFVPDLTSVGGSRDEKALEFVDVLRNDLLNAGLFDVHDAKGIPLDGSGSINFQAFFNAGAEELIKGEYQSSGGRIQIAARLFDVAQEKDLLGRSYEATPGKVREAAHRFASAVMKELTGIDGFFNSKIVFVSGTGQNRDLYMMDYDGRDIKRLTSHRSLLLSPHCSSDGTKIVFSSDKVWSQNIYVLSLVPRIEERRLTRALKLDQSPEWSPDGSKIAYSENGDIFVSNPNGSGAVNLTHSPAIDVSPTWSPDGREIAFVSDRGGVPQIYVMNSDGTNVRRITSGGYDTDPSWSPNFGVNKIAFVRVEGSEANIFTISPDGTDEQKLTRGAGRNENPSWSPDGHYITFASTRNGAKNIYIMYLNGENQRPLTRDGGKSFPTWCR
;
A
#
# COMPACT_ATOMS: atom_id res chain seq x y z
N ILE A 1 -23.14 1.60 -2.74
CA ILE A 1 -23.75 0.25 -2.76
C ILE A 1 -24.01 -0.16 -1.31
N SER A 2 -25.29 -0.47 -0.98
CA SER A 2 -25.71 -0.91 0.35
C SER A 2 -25.51 -2.43 0.48
N VAL A 3 -24.55 -2.87 1.32
CA VAL A 3 -24.18 -4.28 1.49
C VAL A 3 -24.49 -4.74 2.91
N PHE A 4 -25.32 -5.78 3.03
CA PHE A 4 -25.62 -6.40 4.30
C PHE A 4 -24.71 -7.62 4.53
N VAL A 5 -24.04 -7.65 5.68
CA VAL A 5 -23.08 -8.69 6.05
C VAL A 5 -23.44 -9.24 7.43
N PRO A 6 -24.42 -10.18 7.54
CA PRO A 6 -24.72 -10.87 8.78
C PRO A 6 -23.56 -11.73 9.26
N ASP A 7 -23.63 -12.18 10.51
CA ASP A 7 -22.70 -13.18 11.01
C ASP A 7 -22.86 -14.52 10.27
N LEU A 8 -21.75 -15.25 10.13
CA LEU A 8 -21.77 -16.58 9.49
C LEU A 8 -22.57 -17.59 10.33
N THR A 9 -23.26 -18.50 9.66
CA THR A 9 -24.01 -19.58 10.28
C THR A 9 -23.11 -20.80 10.57
N SER A 10 -23.17 -21.34 11.77
CA SER A 10 -22.42 -22.56 12.12
C SER A 10 -23.13 -23.82 11.62
N VAL A 11 -22.44 -24.65 10.85
CA VAL A 11 -22.94 -25.96 10.41
C VAL A 11 -22.97 -26.96 11.56
N GLY A 12 -22.18 -26.78 12.61
CA GLY A 12 -22.10 -27.66 13.79
C GLY A 12 -22.76 -27.11 15.08
N GLY A 13 -23.40 -25.92 14.99
CA GLY A 13 -24.10 -25.30 16.12
C GLY A 13 -23.19 -24.62 17.16
N SER A 14 -21.88 -24.72 17.08
CA SER A 14 -20.95 -24.08 18.00
C SER A 14 -20.50 -22.72 17.47
N ARG A 15 -20.45 -21.71 18.37
CA ARG A 15 -19.86 -20.39 18.05
C ARG A 15 -18.34 -20.49 17.97
N ASP A 16 -17.72 -19.92 16.94
CA ASP A 16 -16.28 -19.89 16.77
C ASP A 16 -15.83 -18.42 16.57
N GLU A 17 -14.87 -17.97 17.39
CA GLU A 17 -14.32 -16.61 17.32
C GLU A 17 -13.65 -16.30 15.99
N LYS A 18 -13.13 -17.32 15.30
CA LYS A 18 -12.54 -17.16 13.96
C LYS A 18 -13.58 -16.81 12.91
N ALA A 19 -14.81 -17.35 13.02
CA ALA A 19 -15.88 -16.95 12.12
C ALA A 19 -16.29 -15.50 12.34
N LEU A 20 -16.30 -15.03 13.58
CA LEU A 20 -16.52 -13.62 13.91
C LEU A 20 -15.37 -12.75 13.38
N GLU A 21 -14.10 -13.16 13.56
CA GLU A 21 -12.95 -12.47 13.02
C GLU A 21 -13.05 -12.30 11.49
N PHE A 22 -13.47 -13.34 10.77
CA PHE A 22 -13.67 -13.28 9.31
C PHE A 22 -14.68 -12.18 8.95
N VAL A 23 -15.84 -12.16 9.61
CA VAL A 23 -16.91 -11.19 9.34
C VAL A 23 -16.48 -9.79 9.70
N ASP A 24 -15.81 -9.59 10.83
CA ASP A 24 -15.35 -8.28 11.28
C ASP A 24 -14.30 -7.70 10.30
N VAL A 25 -13.37 -8.53 9.83
CA VAL A 25 -12.38 -8.13 8.82
C VAL A 25 -13.09 -7.78 7.52
N LEU A 26 -14.01 -8.61 7.04
CA LEU A 26 -14.76 -8.37 5.81
C LEU A 26 -15.57 -7.07 5.86
N ARG A 27 -16.30 -6.82 6.95
CA ARG A 27 -17.04 -5.56 7.15
C ARG A 27 -16.11 -4.35 7.14
N ASN A 28 -14.97 -4.43 7.83
CA ASN A 28 -13.99 -3.36 7.87
C ASN A 28 -13.36 -3.09 6.50
N ASP A 29 -13.05 -4.13 5.74
CA ASP A 29 -12.50 -4.00 4.39
C ASP A 29 -13.46 -3.25 3.47
N LEU A 30 -14.72 -3.69 3.42
CA LEU A 30 -15.74 -3.06 2.58
C LEU A 30 -16.02 -1.60 3.02
N LEU A 31 -16.10 -1.32 4.33
CA LEU A 31 -16.21 0.05 4.84
C LEU A 31 -15.02 0.92 4.46
N ASN A 32 -13.80 0.37 4.59
CA ASN A 32 -12.57 1.09 4.24
C ASN A 32 -12.43 1.35 2.74
N ALA A 33 -13.10 0.57 1.89
CA ALA A 33 -13.14 0.84 0.45
C ALA A 33 -13.80 2.20 0.12
N GLY A 34 -14.67 2.71 1.00
CA GLY A 34 -15.36 3.98 0.78
C GLY A 34 -16.43 3.95 -0.32
N LEU A 35 -16.72 2.77 -0.87
CA LEU A 35 -17.68 2.55 -1.97
C LEU A 35 -18.95 1.86 -1.46
N PHE A 36 -18.89 1.30 -0.25
CA PHE A 36 -19.96 0.47 0.32
C PHE A 36 -20.49 1.06 1.62
N ASP A 37 -21.82 1.03 1.75
CA ASP A 37 -22.53 1.26 3.02
C ASP A 37 -22.82 -0.11 3.63
N VAL A 38 -22.10 -0.46 4.71
CA VAL A 38 -22.05 -1.83 5.26
C VAL A 38 -22.91 -1.94 6.50
N HIS A 39 -23.85 -2.90 6.49
CA HIS A 39 -24.80 -3.17 7.57
C HIS A 39 -24.63 -4.58 8.15
N ASP A 40 -24.88 -4.75 9.46
CA ASP A 40 -24.72 -6.03 10.18
C ASP A 40 -25.96 -6.93 10.18
N ALA A 41 -27.02 -6.52 9.51
CA ALA A 41 -28.30 -7.26 9.41
C ALA A 41 -28.99 -7.60 10.75
N LYS A 42 -28.65 -6.92 11.88
CA LYS A 42 -29.35 -7.12 13.16
C LYS A 42 -30.84 -6.83 13.05
N GLY A 43 -31.65 -7.80 13.51
CA GLY A 43 -33.11 -7.69 13.51
C GLY A 43 -33.81 -8.13 12.21
N ILE A 44 -33.06 -8.54 11.18
CA ILE A 44 -33.65 -9.18 10.01
C ILE A 44 -33.72 -10.69 10.24
N PRO A 45 -34.93 -11.31 10.19
CA PRO A 45 -35.05 -12.75 10.42
C PRO A 45 -34.32 -13.52 9.33
N LEU A 46 -33.29 -14.26 9.70
CA LEU A 46 -32.76 -15.33 8.87
C LEU A 46 -33.73 -16.51 9.04
N ASP A 47 -34.27 -16.97 7.94
CA ASP A 47 -35.20 -18.09 7.90
C ASP A 47 -34.56 -19.32 8.55
N GLY A 48 -35.23 -19.95 9.54
CA GLY A 48 -34.73 -21.14 10.25
C GLY A 48 -34.56 -22.39 9.37
N SER A 49 -34.99 -22.33 8.10
CA SER A 49 -34.84 -23.38 7.09
C SER A 49 -33.51 -23.31 6.32
N GLY A 50 -32.64 -22.32 6.58
CA GLY A 50 -31.41 -22.06 5.79
C GLY A 50 -31.65 -21.32 4.47
N SER A 51 -32.90 -21.05 4.07
CA SER A 51 -33.21 -20.19 2.92
C SER A 51 -32.98 -18.70 3.25
N ILE A 52 -32.78 -17.88 2.21
CA ILE A 52 -32.62 -16.43 2.36
C ILE A 52 -33.99 -15.77 2.17
N ASN A 53 -34.42 -14.97 3.15
CA ASN A 53 -35.58 -14.12 2.98
C ASN A 53 -35.18 -12.82 2.26
N PHE A 54 -34.99 -12.89 0.94
CA PHE A 54 -34.59 -11.73 0.13
C PHE A 54 -35.52 -10.54 0.28
N GLN A 55 -36.84 -10.77 0.41
CA GLN A 55 -37.82 -9.70 0.60
C GLN A 55 -37.59 -8.90 1.88
N ALA A 56 -37.17 -9.57 2.96
CA ALA A 56 -36.86 -8.88 4.22
C ALA A 56 -35.64 -7.97 4.08
N PHE A 57 -34.59 -8.43 3.38
CA PHE A 57 -33.40 -7.63 3.09
C PHE A 57 -33.72 -6.48 2.13
N PHE A 58 -34.49 -6.72 1.09
CA PHE A 58 -34.95 -5.69 0.17
C PHE A 58 -35.72 -4.57 0.90
N ASN A 59 -36.66 -4.93 1.78
CA ASN A 59 -37.41 -3.95 2.58
C ASN A 59 -36.52 -3.18 3.57
N ALA A 60 -35.38 -3.75 3.97
CA ALA A 60 -34.38 -3.07 4.81
C ALA A 60 -33.44 -2.16 4.01
N GLY A 61 -33.55 -2.11 2.68
CA GLY A 61 -32.74 -1.27 1.80
C GLY A 61 -31.43 -1.91 1.35
N ALA A 62 -31.30 -3.26 1.44
CA ALA A 62 -30.15 -3.96 0.92
C ALA A 62 -30.18 -4.00 -0.63
N GLU A 63 -29.08 -3.58 -1.26
CA GLU A 63 -28.79 -3.87 -2.66
C GLU A 63 -28.15 -5.24 -2.77
N GLU A 64 -27.17 -5.50 -1.90
CA GLU A 64 -26.35 -6.70 -1.87
C GLU A 64 -26.41 -7.37 -0.50
N LEU A 65 -26.30 -8.70 -0.49
CA LEU A 65 -26.22 -9.52 0.73
C LEU A 65 -25.02 -10.46 0.66
N ILE A 66 -24.19 -10.43 1.67
CA ILE A 66 -23.15 -11.45 1.88
C ILE A 66 -23.65 -12.41 2.95
N LYS A 67 -23.87 -13.68 2.59
CA LYS A 67 -24.22 -14.76 3.52
C LYS A 67 -23.17 -15.86 3.44
N GLY A 68 -22.95 -16.53 4.55
CA GLY A 68 -22.05 -17.68 4.56
C GLY A 68 -22.24 -18.57 5.76
N GLU A 69 -21.57 -19.70 5.71
CA GLU A 69 -21.56 -20.70 6.76
C GLU A 69 -20.12 -21.16 7.06
N TYR A 70 -19.92 -21.71 8.24
CA TYR A 70 -18.64 -22.26 8.64
C TYR A 70 -18.76 -23.57 9.38
N GLN A 71 -17.67 -24.36 9.31
CA GLN A 71 -17.48 -25.58 10.07
C GLN A 71 -16.06 -25.57 10.65
N SER A 72 -15.96 -25.79 11.97
CA SER A 72 -14.68 -25.88 12.66
C SER A 72 -14.37 -27.34 13.02
N SER A 73 -13.17 -27.81 12.67
CA SER A 73 -12.69 -29.15 12.97
C SER A 73 -11.17 -29.21 13.08
N GLY A 74 -10.62 -29.85 14.09
CA GLY A 74 -9.19 -30.13 14.22
C GLY A 74 -8.30 -28.86 14.25
N GLY A 75 -8.81 -27.71 14.77
CA GLY A 75 -8.10 -26.46 14.82
C GLY A 75 -8.12 -25.66 13.51
N ARG A 76 -8.78 -26.17 12.47
CA ARG A 76 -9.03 -25.47 11.20
C ARG A 76 -10.48 -25.00 11.13
N ILE A 77 -10.73 -23.99 10.32
CA ILE A 77 -12.07 -23.52 9.99
C ILE A 77 -12.26 -23.56 8.47
N GLN A 78 -13.36 -24.14 8.04
CA GLN A 78 -13.85 -24.05 6.66
C GLN A 78 -14.94 -23.00 6.64
N ILE A 79 -14.83 -22.02 5.71
CA ILE A 79 -15.76 -20.93 5.54
C ILE A 79 -16.24 -20.94 4.09
N ALA A 80 -17.55 -20.99 3.89
CA ALA A 80 -18.19 -20.79 2.60
C ALA A 80 -18.95 -19.45 2.65
N ALA A 81 -18.57 -18.49 1.81
CA ALA A 81 -19.19 -17.17 1.74
C ALA A 81 -19.69 -16.90 0.32
N ARG A 82 -20.85 -16.26 0.21
CA ARG A 82 -21.52 -15.93 -1.04
C ARG A 82 -22.02 -14.50 -1.02
N LEU A 83 -21.99 -13.86 -2.18
CA LEU A 83 -22.56 -12.56 -2.46
C LEU A 83 -23.81 -12.73 -3.34
N PHE A 84 -24.87 -12.06 -2.98
CA PHE A 84 -26.16 -12.10 -3.69
C PHE A 84 -26.62 -10.69 -4.06
N ASP A 85 -27.14 -10.51 -5.26
CA ASP A 85 -28.02 -9.40 -5.63
C ASP A 85 -29.38 -9.65 -4.98
N VAL A 86 -29.81 -8.71 -4.13
CA VAL A 86 -31.04 -8.89 -3.33
C VAL A 86 -32.29 -8.72 -4.19
N ALA A 87 -32.28 -7.79 -5.15
CA ALA A 87 -33.44 -7.50 -5.99
C ALA A 87 -33.68 -8.60 -7.05
N GLN A 88 -32.59 -9.21 -7.55
CA GLN A 88 -32.69 -10.30 -8.54
C GLN A 88 -32.70 -11.69 -7.90
N GLU A 89 -32.51 -11.79 -6.57
CA GLU A 89 -32.37 -13.04 -5.83
C GLU A 89 -31.27 -13.97 -6.40
N LYS A 90 -30.21 -13.36 -6.93
CA LYS A 90 -29.18 -14.06 -7.72
C LYS A 90 -27.87 -14.17 -6.95
N ASP A 91 -27.24 -15.37 -6.99
CA ASP A 91 -25.89 -15.60 -6.53
C ASP A 91 -24.90 -14.97 -7.54
N LEU A 92 -24.14 -13.99 -7.11
CA LEU A 92 -23.13 -13.30 -7.93
C LEU A 92 -21.74 -13.90 -7.77
N LEU A 93 -21.39 -14.32 -6.53
CA LEU A 93 -20.06 -14.78 -6.20
C LEU A 93 -20.12 -15.79 -5.04
N GLY A 94 -19.52 -16.95 -5.22
CA GLY A 94 -19.31 -17.95 -4.15
C GLY A 94 -17.83 -18.31 -3.99
N ARG A 95 -17.34 -18.38 -2.75
CA ARG A 95 -15.97 -18.80 -2.41
C ARG A 95 -15.96 -19.66 -1.16
N SER A 96 -15.05 -20.64 -1.15
CA SER A 96 -14.76 -21.47 0.02
C SER A 96 -13.30 -21.36 0.42
N TYR A 97 -13.04 -21.25 1.71
CA TYR A 97 -11.71 -21.13 2.28
C TYR A 97 -11.51 -22.17 3.37
N GLU A 98 -10.35 -22.80 3.40
CA GLU A 98 -9.87 -23.56 4.54
C GLU A 98 -8.75 -22.75 5.20
N ALA A 99 -8.93 -22.37 6.46
CA ALA A 99 -7.97 -21.52 7.17
C ALA A 99 -7.56 -22.11 8.52
N THR A 100 -6.27 -22.00 8.83
CA THR A 100 -5.75 -22.11 10.18
C THR A 100 -6.00 -20.80 10.95
N PRO A 101 -5.89 -20.76 12.29
CA PRO A 101 -6.17 -19.55 13.07
C PRO A 101 -5.48 -18.29 12.59
N GLY A 102 -4.21 -18.37 12.16
CA GLY A 102 -3.44 -17.22 11.65
C GLY A 102 -3.70 -16.86 10.18
N LYS A 103 -4.65 -17.52 9.50
CA LYS A 103 -4.96 -17.32 8.08
C LYS A 103 -6.39 -16.86 7.80
N VAL A 104 -7.20 -16.71 8.86
CA VAL A 104 -8.62 -16.32 8.74
C VAL A 104 -8.73 -14.89 8.15
N ARG A 105 -7.89 -13.97 8.61
CA ARG A 105 -7.84 -12.60 8.09
C ARG A 105 -7.51 -12.57 6.59
N GLU A 106 -6.51 -13.36 6.18
CA GLU A 106 -6.13 -13.47 4.76
C GLU A 106 -7.31 -13.96 3.91
N ALA A 107 -8.08 -14.94 4.40
CA ALA A 107 -9.28 -15.43 3.71
C ALA A 107 -10.36 -14.33 3.60
N ALA A 108 -10.60 -13.56 4.66
CA ALA A 108 -11.53 -12.44 4.65
C ALA A 108 -11.11 -11.34 3.65
N HIS A 109 -9.85 -10.91 3.66
CA HIS A 109 -9.30 -9.95 2.72
C HIS A 109 -9.43 -10.40 1.25
N ARG A 110 -9.20 -11.71 1.00
CA ARG A 110 -9.39 -12.29 -0.34
C ARG A 110 -10.85 -12.24 -0.78
N PHE A 111 -11.77 -12.54 0.13
CA PHE A 111 -13.20 -12.49 -0.19
C PHE A 111 -13.64 -11.04 -0.41
N ALA A 112 -13.26 -10.10 0.44
CA ALA A 112 -13.52 -8.67 0.26
C ALA A 112 -13.01 -8.15 -1.08
N SER A 113 -11.78 -8.54 -1.47
CA SER A 113 -11.20 -8.18 -2.78
C SER A 113 -12.02 -8.74 -3.95
N ALA A 114 -12.52 -9.98 -3.82
CA ALA A 114 -13.36 -10.59 -4.85
C ALA A 114 -14.73 -9.91 -4.95
N VAL A 115 -15.34 -9.53 -3.81
CA VAL A 115 -16.60 -8.76 -3.76
C VAL A 115 -16.41 -7.39 -4.41
N MET A 116 -15.34 -6.68 -4.07
CA MET A 116 -15.03 -5.37 -4.66
C MET A 116 -14.93 -5.48 -6.19
N LYS A 117 -14.20 -6.48 -6.69
CA LYS A 117 -14.04 -6.71 -8.13
C LYS A 117 -15.37 -7.03 -8.82
N GLU A 118 -16.20 -7.89 -8.22
CA GLU A 118 -17.50 -8.28 -8.77
C GLU A 118 -18.44 -7.10 -8.90
N LEU A 119 -18.53 -6.25 -7.86
CA LEU A 119 -19.49 -5.16 -7.80
C LEU A 119 -19.02 -3.88 -8.51
N THR A 120 -17.71 -3.65 -8.61
CA THR A 120 -17.17 -2.37 -9.11
C THR A 120 -16.27 -2.51 -10.34
N GLY A 121 -15.84 -3.73 -10.67
CA GLY A 121 -14.81 -3.98 -11.69
C GLY A 121 -13.37 -3.62 -11.25
N ILE A 122 -13.19 -3.03 -10.07
CA ILE A 122 -11.89 -2.60 -9.54
C ILE A 122 -11.25 -3.76 -8.78
N ASP A 123 -9.99 -4.06 -9.06
CA ASP A 123 -9.24 -5.07 -8.31
C ASP A 123 -9.08 -4.64 -6.85
N GLY A 124 -9.51 -5.48 -5.91
CA GLY A 124 -9.38 -5.21 -4.49
C GLY A 124 -7.93 -5.30 -4.01
N PHE A 125 -7.54 -4.39 -3.12
CA PHE A 125 -6.18 -4.27 -2.57
C PHE A 125 -6.04 -4.86 -1.16
N PHE A 126 -7.10 -5.40 -0.57
CA PHE A 126 -7.16 -5.80 0.85
C PHE A 126 -6.16 -6.89 1.24
N ASN A 127 -5.66 -7.69 0.28
CA ASN A 127 -4.59 -8.65 0.51
C ASN A 127 -3.18 -8.06 0.49
N SER A 128 -3.06 -6.78 0.16
CA SER A 128 -1.77 -6.11 0.10
C SER A 128 -1.18 -5.91 1.50
N LYS A 129 0.13 -5.70 1.53
CA LYS A 129 0.88 -5.43 2.73
C LYS A 129 1.48 -4.03 2.67
N ILE A 130 1.84 -3.50 3.82
CA ILE A 130 2.64 -2.28 3.93
C ILE A 130 3.94 -2.63 4.62
N VAL A 131 5.05 -2.40 3.92
CA VAL A 131 6.39 -2.45 4.51
C VAL A 131 6.74 -1.06 5.00
N PHE A 132 7.39 -0.95 6.14
CA PHE A 132 7.80 0.33 6.72
C PHE A 132 9.06 0.17 7.56
N VAL A 133 9.71 1.28 7.82
CA VAL A 133 10.87 1.36 8.72
C VAL A 133 10.39 1.67 10.12
N SER A 134 10.86 0.91 11.11
CA SER A 134 10.62 1.17 12.54
C SER A 134 11.92 1.25 13.30
N GLY A 135 12.01 2.21 14.21
CA GLY A 135 13.18 2.44 15.07
C GLY A 135 13.61 3.89 15.10
N THR A 136 14.69 4.17 15.85
CA THR A 136 15.25 5.51 16.02
C THR A 136 16.75 5.51 15.83
N GLY A 137 17.30 6.62 15.34
CA GLY A 137 18.75 6.77 15.09
C GLY A 137 19.28 5.69 14.15
N GLN A 138 20.35 5.00 14.58
CA GLN A 138 21.00 3.92 13.84
C GLN A 138 20.36 2.53 14.07
N ASN A 139 19.32 2.43 14.89
CA ASN A 139 18.61 1.18 15.17
C ASN A 139 17.27 1.15 14.43
N ARG A 140 17.30 0.91 13.15
CA ARG A 140 16.12 0.83 12.30
C ARG A 140 16.03 -0.51 11.60
N ASP A 141 14.83 -1.04 11.51
CA ASP A 141 14.53 -2.30 10.85
C ASP A 141 13.31 -2.19 9.96
N LEU A 142 13.23 -3.11 8.99
CA LEU A 142 12.03 -3.32 8.19
C LEU A 142 11.00 -4.11 8.96
N TYR A 143 9.78 -3.66 8.88
CA TYR A 143 8.58 -4.32 9.36
C TYR A 143 7.56 -4.40 8.22
N MET A 144 6.68 -5.35 8.31
CA MET A 144 5.56 -5.53 7.40
C MET A 144 4.28 -5.69 8.21
N MET A 145 3.18 -5.13 7.73
CA MET A 145 1.84 -5.26 8.31
C MET A 145 0.80 -5.46 7.21
N ASP A 146 -0.39 -5.91 7.59
CA ASP A 146 -1.55 -5.87 6.70
C ASP A 146 -1.89 -4.41 6.35
N TYR A 147 -2.58 -4.18 5.23
CA TYR A 147 -2.95 -2.83 4.78
C TYR A 147 -3.76 -2.04 5.83
N ASP A 148 -4.45 -2.75 6.75
CA ASP A 148 -5.26 -2.17 7.82
C ASP A 148 -4.49 -1.87 9.11
N GLY A 149 -3.16 -2.08 9.12
CA GLY A 149 -2.27 -1.83 10.25
C GLY A 149 -2.12 -2.99 11.23
N ARG A 150 -2.66 -4.18 10.92
CA ARG A 150 -2.57 -5.37 11.79
C ARG A 150 -1.48 -6.34 11.32
N ASP A 151 -1.27 -7.41 12.10
CA ASP A 151 -0.30 -8.48 11.83
C ASP A 151 1.14 -7.97 11.57
N ILE A 152 1.60 -7.06 12.43
CA ILE A 152 2.93 -6.45 12.30
C ILE A 152 4.02 -7.49 12.54
N LYS A 153 4.90 -7.68 11.56
CA LYS A 153 6.03 -8.61 11.61
C LYS A 153 7.33 -7.89 11.31
N ARG A 154 8.37 -8.17 12.11
CA ARG A 154 9.72 -7.69 11.84
C ARG A 154 10.37 -8.55 10.77
N LEU A 155 10.96 -7.92 9.74
CA LEU A 155 11.61 -8.60 8.62
C LEU A 155 13.14 -8.64 8.76
N THR A 156 13.74 -7.62 9.40
CA THR A 156 15.19 -7.53 9.58
C THR A 156 15.57 -7.31 11.04
N SER A 157 16.84 -7.55 11.39
CA SER A 157 17.38 -7.28 12.73
C SER A 157 18.77 -6.68 12.62
N HIS A 158 18.86 -5.52 11.98
CA HIS A 158 20.10 -4.77 11.81
C HIS A 158 20.21 -3.65 12.86
N ARG A 159 21.43 -3.32 13.26
CA ARG A 159 21.73 -2.11 14.03
C ARG A 159 22.34 -1.10 13.09
N SER A 160 21.54 -0.57 12.17
CA SER A 160 21.99 0.32 11.11
C SER A 160 20.89 1.32 10.72
N LEU A 161 21.26 2.38 10.06
CA LEU A 161 20.33 3.28 9.39
C LEU A 161 19.76 2.55 8.16
N LEU A 162 18.45 2.34 8.16
CA LEU A 162 17.72 1.73 7.06
C LEU A 162 16.67 2.72 6.58
N LEU A 163 16.59 2.94 5.25
CA LEU A 163 15.76 3.97 4.63
C LEU A 163 15.14 3.46 3.33
N SER A 164 14.05 4.11 2.93
CA SER A 164 13.42 4.06 1.60
C SER A 164 13.24 2.63 1.07
N PRO A 165 12.51 1.74 1.78
CA PRO A 165 12.14 0.44 1.22
C PRO A 165 11.17 0.63 0.05
N HIS A 166 11.29 -0.24 -0.96
CA HIS A 166 10.33 -0.34 -2.06
C HIS A 166 10.09 -1.80 -2.45
N CYS A 167 8.83 -2.20 -2.58
CA CYS A 167 8.46 -3.58 -2.94
C CYS A 167 8.51 -3.80 -4.45
N SER A 168 8.93 -4.99 -4.87
CA SER A 168 8.75 -5.43 -6.25
C SER A 168 7.26 -5.59 -6.57
N SER A 169 6.89 -5.43 -7.83
CA SER A 169 5.48 -5.50 -8.29
C SER A 169 4.81 -6.84 -8.02
N ASP A 170 5.58 -7.93 -7.89
CA ASP A 170 5.11 -9.26 -7.52
C ASP A 170 5.03 -9.49 -5.99
N GLY A 171 5.41 -8.49 -5.18
CA GLY A 171 5.41 -8.56 -3.71
C GLY A 171 6.43 -9.51 -3.10
N THR A 172 7.35 -10.09 -3.90
CA THR A 172 8.30 -11.13 -3.41
C THR A 172 9.62 -10.58 -2.91
N LYS A 173 9.95 -9.32 -3.21
CA LYS A 173 11.23 -8.69 -2.85
C LYS A 173 11.04 -7.27 -2.38
N ILE A 174 11.96 -6.82 -1.52
CA ILE A 174 12.06 -5.44 -1.05
C ILE A 174 13.46 -4.94 -1.38
N VAL A 175 13.58 -3.80 -2.05
CA VAL A 175 14.82 -3.05 -2.19
C VAL A 175 14.85 -1.94 -1.14
N PHE A 176 16.00 -1.65 -0.55
CA PHE A 176 16.16 -0.60 0.47
C PHE A 176 17.61 -0.12 0.56
N SER A 177 17.84 1.04 1.15
CA SER A 177 19.18 1.52 1.45
C SER A 177 19.56 1.30 2.90
N SER A 178 20.83 0.97 3.17
CA SER A 178 21.35 0.77 4.53
C SER A 178 22.84 1.03 4.62
N ASP A 179 23.29 1.59 5.76
CA ASP A 179 24.70 1.88 6.08
C ASP A 179 25.38 0.76 6.88
N LYS A 180 24.79 -0.41 6.97
CA LYS A 180 25.30 -1.53 7.79
C LYS A 180 26.73 -1.98 7.45
N VAL A 181 27.28 -1.54 6.32
CA VAL A 181 28.67 -1.80 5.89
C VAL A 181 29.34 -0.46 5.54
N TRP A 182 29.59 0.38 6.54
CA TRP A 182 30.39 1.63 6.51
C TRP A 182 29.88 2.76 5.59
N SER A 183 29.14 2.45 4.52
CA SER A 183 28.53 3.41 3.61
C SER A 183 27.10 3.00 3.29
N GLN A 184 26.28 3.97 2.90
CA GLN A 184 24.92 3.69 2.50
C GLN A 184 24.92 2.99 1.13
N ASN A 185 24.37 1.80 1.09
CA ASN A 185 24.29 0.94 -0.09
C ASN A 185 22.89 0.40 -0.28
N ILE A 186 22.60 -0.05 -1.48
CA ILE A 186 21.35 -0.70 -1.82
C ILE A 186 21.42 -2.20 -1.52
N TYR A 187 20.36 -2.70 -0.92
CA TYR A 187 20.14 -4.12 -0.61
C TYR A 187 18.82 -4.60 -1.18
N VAL A 188 18.76 -5.88 -1.48
CA VAL A 188 17.55 -6.59 -1.88
C VAL A 188 17.27 -7.67 -0.84
N LEU A 189 16.08 -7.64 -0.25
CA LEU A 189 15.55 -8.67 0.64
C LEU A 189 14.54 -9.50 -0.15
N SER A 190 14.79 -10.79 -0.33
CA SER A 190 13.82 -11.75 -0.86
C SER A 190 12.95 -12.25 0.29
N LEU A 191 11.64 -12.35 0.09
CA LEU A 191 10.68 -12.81 1.09
C LEU A 191 10.34 -14.31 0.90
N VAL A 192 10.47 -14.81 -0.32
CA VAL A 192 10.17 -16.18 -0.71
C VAL A 192 11.30 -16.79 -1.53
N PRO A 193 11.58 -18.12 -1.43
CA PRO A 193 10.95 -19.11 -0.55
C PRO A 193 11.32 -18.94 0.93
N ARG A 194 12.33 -18.13 1.22
CA ARG A 194 12.80 -17.75 2.55
C ARG A 194 13.29 -16.31 2.55
N ILE A 195 13.35 -15.69 3.72
CA ILE A 195 13.95 -14.37 3.88
C ILE A 195 15.46 -14.49 3.64
N GLU A 196 15.94 -13.82 2.59
CA GLU A 196 17.35 -13.79 2.22
C GLU A 196 17.73 -12.39 1.72
N GLU A 197 18.80 -11.86 2.26
CA GLU A 197 19.25 -10.51 1.95
C GLU A 197 20.53 -10.54 1.13
N ARG A 198 20.59 -9.68 0.10
CA ARG A 198 21.75 -9.51 -0.77
C ARG A 198 22.06 -8.03 -0.97
N ARG A 199 23.34 -7.66 -0.86
CA ARG A 199 23.84 -6.33 -1.21
C ARG A 199 23.88 -6.17 -2.73
N LEU A 200 23.27 -5.11 -3.25
CA LEU A 200 23.21 -4.80 -4.68
C LEU A 200 24.40 -3.94 -5.12
N THR A 201 24.64 -2.81 -4.43
CA THR A 201 25.72 -1.88 -4.76
C THR A 201 26.90 -2.07 -3.80
N ARG A 202 28.13 -1.76 -4.23
CA ARG A 202 29.37 -2.00 -3.47
C ARG A 202 30.33 -0.82 -3.49
N ALA A 203 29.92 0.31 -4.01
CA ALA A 203 30.77 1.50 -4.03
C ALA A 203 30.88 2.13 -2.64
N LEU A 204 31.98 2.85 -2.37
CA LEU A 204 32.13 3.72 -1.20
C LEU A 204 31.41 5.05 -1.41
N LYS A 205 30.24 4.99 -2.00
CA LYS A 205 29.41 6.12 -2.41
C LYS A 205 28.11 6.10 -1.62
N LEU A 206 27.37 7.17 -1.71
CA LEU A 206 26.08 7.33 -1.03
C LEU A 206 24.95 6.88 -1.97
N ASP A 207 24.52 5.63 -1.82
CA ASP A 207 23.44 5.05 -2.65
C ASP A 207 22.12 5.06 -1.87
N GLN A 208 21.10 5.71 -2.41
CA GLN A 208 19.84 5.98 -1.69
C GLN A 208 18.61 5.82 -2.58
N SER A 209 17.44 5.76 -1.91
CA SER A 209 16.10 5.83 -2.50
C SER A 209 15.92 4.89 -3.70
N PRO A 210 16.15 3.58 -3.53
CA PRO A 210 15.98 2.62 -4.61
C PRO A 210 14.51 2.34 -4.88
N GLU A 211 14.16 2.15 -6.17
CA GLU A 211 12.83 1.76 -6.60
C GLU A 211 12.88 0.72 -7.74
N TRP A 212 12.03 -0.31 -7.65
CA TRP A 212 11.84 -1.30 -8.70
C TRP A 212 11.08 -0.69 -9.89
N SER A 213 11.49 -1.02 -11.11
CA SER A 213 10.64 -0.78 -12.29
C SER A 213 9.36 -1.62 -12.21
N PRO A 214 8.23 -1.16 -12.83
CA PRO A 214 6.96 -1.87 -12.76
C PRO A 214 7.01 -3.33 -13.25
N ASP A 215 7.86 -3.62 -14.24
CA ASP A 215 8.09 -4.96 -14.77
C ASP A 215 9.10 -5.81 -13.97
N GLY A 216 9.71 -5.21 -12.92
CA GLY A 216 10.72 -5.85 -12.07
C GLY A 216 12.07 -6.10 -12.75
N SER A 217 12.29 -5.61 -13.97
CA SER A 217 13.51 -5.85 -14.75
C SER A 217 14.68 -4.92 -14.37
N LYS A 218 14.39 -3.80 -13.70
CA LYS A 218 15.34 -2.75 -13.33
C LYS A 218 15.13 -2.26 -11.90
N ILE A 219 16.18 -1.60 -11.37
CA ILE A 219 16.14 -0.83 -10.14
C ILE A 219 16.74 0.54 -10.44
N ALA A 220 15.96 1.61 -10.20
CA ALA A 220 16.45 2.98 -10.18
C ALA A 220 16.91 3.34 -8.76
N TYR A 221 17.95 4.13 -8.61
CA TYR A 221 18.46 4.62 -7.33
C TYR A 221 19.30 5.89 -7.54
N SER A 222 19.53 6.65 -6.49
CA SER A 222 20.49 7.75 -6.54
C SER A 222 21.87 7.32 -6.02
N GLU A 223 22.93 7.70 -6.73
CA GLU A 223 24.32 7.50 -6.35
C GLU A 223 25.07 8.84 -6.45
N ASN A 224 25.55 9.39 -5.32
CA ASN A 224 26.27 10.65 -5.24
C ASN A 224 25.56 11.84 -5.92
N GLY A 225 24.26 11.91 -5.90
CA GLY A 225 23.50 13.01 -6.48
C GLY A 225 23.18 12.85 -7.97
N ASP A 226 23.38 11.67 -8.55
CA ASP A 226 22.89 11.30 -9.88
C ASP A 226 21.92 10.12 -9.81
N ILE A 227 21.00 10.04 -10.77
CA ILE A 227 20.09 8.91 -10.92
C ILE A 227 20.75 7.81 -11.76
N PHE A 228 20.79 6.61 -11.21
CA PHE A 228 21.27 5.41 -11.85
C PHE A 228 20.16 4.39 -12.03
N VAL A 229 20.29 3.56 -13.05
CA VAL A 229 19.45 2.38 -13.29
C VAL A 229 20.34 1.17 -13.48
N SER A 230 20.03 0.05 -12.81
CA SER A 230 20.76 -1.22 -12.96
C SER A 230 19.82 -2.40 -13.11
N ASN A 231 20.39 -3.55 -13.49
CA ASN A 231 19.68 -4.83 -13.38
C ASN A 231 19.45 -5.21 -11.91
N PRO A 232 18.46 -6.07 -11.59
CA PRO A 232 18.20 -6.50 -10.21
C PRO A 232 19.37 -7.20 -9.52
N ASN A 233 20.36 -7.71 -10.27
CA ASN A 233 21.57 -8.29 -9.73
C ASN A 233 22.72 -7.29 -9.50
N GLY A 234 22.50 -6.00 -9.82
CA GLY A 234 23.48 -4.91 -9.69
C GLY A 234 24.40 -4.75 -10.92
N SER A 235 24.27 -5.59 -11.94
CA SER A 235 25.02 -5.43 -13.18
C SER A 235 24.40 -4.38 -14.10
N GLY A 236 25.19 -3.85 -15.05
CA GLY A 236 24.70 -2.94 -16.08
C GLY A 236 24.19 -1.62 -15.52
N ALA A 237 24.81 -1.10 -14.46
CA ALA A 237 24.47 0.21 -13.88
C ALA A 237 24.84 1.32 -14.89
N VAL A 238 23.87 2.19 -15.17
CA VAL A 238 23.99 3.33 -16.10
C VAL A 238 23.58 4.59 -15.35
N ASN A 239 24.41 5.62 -15.41
CA ASN A 239 24.07 6.97 -14.95
C ASN A 239 23.13 7.61 -15.99
N LEU A 240 21.99 8.16 -15.55
CA LEU A 240 21.01 8.79 -16.43
C LEU A 240 21.07 10.33 -16.42
N THR A 241 21.56 10.97 -15.34
CA THR A 241 21.43 12.43 -15.20
C THR A 241 22.67 13.21 -15.52
N HIS A 242 23.89 12.74 -15.25
CA HIS A 242 25.16 13.42 -15.55
C HIS A 242 25.15 14.95 -15.29
N SER A 243 24.52 15.37 -14.20
CA SER A 243 24.26 16.77 -13.89
C SER A 243 25.17 17.27 -12.75
N PRO A 244 25.58 18.55 -12.72
CA PRO A 244 26.18 19.13 -11.52
C PRO A 244 25.17 19.35 -10.37
N ALA A 245 23.88 19.23 -10.65
CA ALA A 245 22.80 19.30 -9.65
C ALA A 245 22.70 18.02 -8.85
N ILE A 246 22.01 18.09 -7.71
CA ILE A 246 21.67 16.94 -6.90
C ILE A 246 20.35 16.33 -7.40
N ASP A 247 20.43 15.17 -8.02
CA ASP A 247 19.31 14.40 -8.55
C ASP A 247 19.09 13.16 -7.70
N VAL A 248 17.94 13.06 -7.01
CA VAL A 248 17.67 11.98 -6.02
C VAL A 248 16.21 11.53 -6.05
N SER A 249 15.91 10.46 -5.30
CA SER A 249 14.57 9.92 -5.11
C SER A 249 13.82 9.63 -6.41
N PRO A 250 14.36 8.74 -7.28
CA PRO A 250 13.67 8.36 -8.51
C PRO A 250 12.40 7.56 -8.20
N THR A 251 11.36 7.72 -9.04
CA THR A 251 10.15 6.89 -9.06
C THR A 251 9.70 6.66 -10.50
N TRP A 252 9.31 5.42 -10.81
CA TRP A 252 8.94 5.02 -12.16
C TRP A 252 7.49 5.35 -12.50
N SER A 253 7.25 5.72 -13.76
CA SER A 253 5.89 5.73 -14.32
C SER A 253 5.31 4.31 -14.37
N PRO A 254 3.97 4.13 -14.33
CA PRO A 254 3.36 2.80 -14.29
C PRO A 254 3.67 1.94 -15.53
N ASP A 255 4.06 2.55 -16.66
CA ASP A 255 4.49 1.86 -17.88
C ASP A 255 6.01 1.66 -17.99
N GLY A 256 6.78 2.19 -17.02
CA GLY A 256 8.23 2.11 -17.01
C GLY A 256 8.94 2.96 -18.07
N ARG A 257 8.22 3.87 -18.76
CA ARG A 257 8.80 4.70 -19.83
C ARG A 257 9.42 6.00 -19.33
N GLU A 258 8.98 6.47 -18.16
CA GLU A 258 9.47 7.70 -17.56
C GLU A 258 9.89 7.47 -16.10
N ILE A 259 10.71 8.38 -15.58
CA ILE A 259 11.16 8.43 -14.19
C ILE A 259 10.93 9.85 -13.69
N ALA A 260 10.17 10.01 -12.59
CA ALA A 260 10.14 11.26 -11.84
C ALA A 260 11.25 11.25 -10.78
N PHE A 261 11.83 12.40 -10.47
CA PHE A 261 12.92 12.52 -9.51
C PHE A 261 12.99 13.95 -8.95
N VAL A 262 13.67 14.11 -7.83
CA VAL A 262 13.98 15.40 -7.23
C VAL A 262 15.25 15.95 -7.85
N SER A 263 15.27 17.25 -8.23
CA SER A 263 16.46 17.93 -8.69
C SER A 263 16.51 19.37 -8.19
N ASP A 264 17.69 19.85 -7.78
CA ASP A 264 17.93 21.24 -7.40
C ASP A 264 18.51 22.09 -8.55
N ARG A 265 18.50 21.59 -9.79
CA ARG A 265 19.02 22.31 -10.99
C ARG A 265 18.34 23.65 -11.25
N GLY A 266 17.16 23.86 -10.71
CA GLY A 266 16.42 25.14 -10.75
C GLY A 266 16.72 26.06 -9.57
N GLY A 267 17.68 25.74 -8.71
CA GLY A 267 18.10 26.49 -7.52
C GLY A 267 17.52 25.95 -6.21
N VAL A 268 16.34 25.34 -6.23
CA VAL A 268 15.70 24.65 -5.08
C VAL A 268 15.18 23.30 -5.55
N PRO A 269 15.14 22.29 -4.66
CA PRO A 269 14.59 20.98 -4.97
C PRO A 269 13.17 21.03 -5.50
N GLN A 270 12.95 20.44 -6.67
CA GLN A 270 11.67 20.35 -7.37
C GLN A 270 11.53 18.98 -8.01
N ILE A 271 10.31 18.62 -8.41
CA ILE A 271 10.06 17.38 -9.12
C ILE A 271 10.27 17.60 -10.63
N TYR A 272 11.08 16.74 -11.20
CA TYR A 272 11.35 16.64 -12.63
C TYR A 272 10.91 15.28 -13.14
N VAL A 273 10.66 15.17 -14.42
CA VAL A 273 10.38 13.92 -15.13
C VAL A 273 11.32 13.81 -16.32
N MET A 274 11.82 12.61 -16.59
CA MET A 274 12.65 12.28 -17.76
C MET A 274 12.18 10.96 -18.38
N ASN A 275 12.56 10.71 -19.62
CA ASN A 275 12.43 9.37 -20.18
C ASN A 275 13.30 8.37 -19.42
N SER A 276 12.95 7.07 -19.44
CA SER A 276 13.70 6.02 -18.75
C SER A 276 15.13 5.80 -19.29
N ASP A 277 15.48 6.42 -20.40
CA ASP A 277 16.84 6.48 -20.96
C ASP A 277 17.65 7.74 -20.56
N GLY A 278 17.07 8.60 -19.71
CA GLY A 278 17.68 9.85 -19.24
C GLY A 278 17.44 11.08 -20.13
N THR A 279 16.75 10.91 -21.26
CA THR A 279 16.44 12.03 -22.18
C THR A 279 15.18 12.80 -21.76
N ASN A 280 14.92 13.95 -22.40
CA ASN A 280 13.69 14.74 -22.24
C ASN A 280 13.40 15.19 -20.80
N VAL A 281 14.42 15.67 -20.09
CA VAL A 281 14.28 16.15 -18.69
C VAL A 281 13.43 17.41 -18.66
N ARG A 282 12.33 17.41 -17.92
CA ARG A 282 11.42 18.55 -17.75
C ARG A 282 11.01 18.73 -16.30
N ARG A 283 10.86 19.96 -15.85
CA ARG A 283 10.34 20.30 -14.52
C ARG A 283 8.83 20.26 -14.52
N ILE A 284 8.22 19.67 -13.49
CA ILE A 284 6.76 19.59 -13.34
C ILE A 284 6.23 20.37 -12.13
N THR A 285 7.07 20.71 -11.13
CA THR A 285 6.66 21.57 -10.00
C THR A 285 7.41 22.89 -9.97
N SER A 286 6.82 23.93 -9.36
CA SER A 286 7.40 25.27 -9.25
C SER A 286 7.10 25.99 -7.93
N GLY A 287 6.47 25.32 -6.97
CA GLY A 287 5.84 25.96 -5.82
C GLY A 287 6.67 26.03 -4.53
N GLY A 288 7.87 25.47 -4.46
CA GLY A 288 8.63 25.46 -3.20
C GLY A 288 9.71 24.41 -3.14
N TYR A 289 9.98 23.86 -1.95
CA TYR A 289 10.94 22.79 -1.72
C TYR A 289 10.18 21.47 -1.81
N ASP A 290 10.26 20.77 -2.95
CA ASP A 290 9.49 19.57 -3.27
C ASP A 290 10.39 18.35 -3.28
N THR A 291 9.96 17.29 -2.53
CA THR A 291 10.73 16.04 -2.32
C THR A 291 9.83 14.81 -2.34
N ASP A 292 10.44 13.64 -2.18
CA ASP A 292 9.78 12.33 -2.01
C ASP A 292 8.67 12.05 -3.04
N PRO A 293 8.94 12.14 -4.36
CA PRO A 293 7.95 11.79 -5.35
C PRO A 293 7.62 10.29 -5.28
N SER A 294 6.36 9.97 -5.52
CA SER A 294 5.86 8.60 -5.69
C SER A 294 4.84 8.60 -6.81
N TRP A 295 5.08 7.86 -7.87
CA TRP A 295 4.17 7.76 -9.00
C TRP A 295 3.11 6.68 -8.74
N SER A 296 1.84 6.97 -9.04
CA SER A 296 0.78 5.97 -8.92
C SER A 296 1.03 4.78 -9.85
N PRO A 297 0.92 3.53 -9.36
CA PRO A 297 1.07 2.35 -10.21
C PRO A 297 -0.13 2.10 -11.12
N ASN A 298 -1.23 2.87 -10.98
CA ASN A 298 -2.46 2.72 -11.75
C ASN A 298 -2.50 3.74 -12.89
N PHE A 299 -2.57 3.24 -14.13
CA PHE A 299 -2.71 4.08 -15.34
C PHE A 299 -3.94 4.99 -15.32
N GLY A 300 -5.05 4.55 -14.75
CA GLY A 300 -6.29 5.32 -14.67
C GLY A 300 -6.18 6.53 -13.75
N VAL A 301 -5.31 6.47 -12.74
CA VAL A 301 -5.04 7.57 -11.81
C VAL A 301 -3.94 8.48 -12.35
N ASN A 302 -2.81 7.93 -12.79
CA ASN A 302 -1.65 8.59 -13.39
C ASN A 302 -1.27 9.92 -12.72
N LYS A 303 -1.04 9.88 -11.41
CA LYS A 303 -0.64 11.04 -10.58
C LYS A 303 0.70 10.77 -9.91
N ILE A 304 1.44 11.83 -9.63
CA ILE A 304 2.64 11.79 -8.80
C ILE A 304 2.29 12.46 -7.46
N ALA A 305 2.36 11.69 -6.37
CA ALA A 305 2.32 12.24 -5.02
C ALA A 305 3.72 12.73 -4.65
N PHE A 306 3.82 13.85 -3.94
CA PHE A 306 5.10 14.40 -3.49
C PHE A 306 4.93 15.19 -2.19
N VAL A 307 6.04 15.49 -1.54
CA VAL A 307 6.08 16.31 -0.33
C VAL A 307 6.53 17.71 -0.67
N ARG A 308 5.77 18.73 -0.25
CA ARG A 308 6.19 20.12 -0.25
C ARG A 308 6.47 20.61 1.16
N VAL A 309 7.67 21.16 1.37
CA VAL A 309 8.05 21.77 2.64
C VAL A 309 7.65 23.24 2.63
N GLU A 310 6.80 23.62 3.58
CA GLU A 310 6.24 24.96 3.75
C GLU A 310 6.57 25.46 5.17
N GLY A 311 7.71 26.13 5.34
CA GLY A 311 8.22 26.52 6.66
C GLY A 311 8.57 25.33 7.54
N SER A 312 7.91 25.17 8.68
CA SER A 312 8.10 24.04 9.60
C SER A 312 7.25 22.81 9.24
N GLU A 313 6.28 22.96 8.36
CA GLU A 313 5.38 21.88 7.93
C GLU A 313 5.91 21.19 6.68
N ALA A 314 5.50 19.94 6.51
CA ALA A 314 5.65 19.21 5.26
C ALA A 314 4.28 18.62 4.91
N ASN A 315 3.82 18.86 3.69
CA ASN A 315 2.50 18.46 3.24
C ASN A 315 2.59 17.61 1.98
N ILE A 316 1.64 16.67 1.84
CA ILE A 316 1.53 15.81 0.67
C ILE A 316 0.66 16.53 -0.36
N PHE A 317 1.16 16.55 -1.58
CA PHE A 317 0.49 17.04 -2.78
C PHE A 317 0.41 15.93 -3.82
N THR A 318 -0.46 16.08 -4.79
CA THR A 318 -0.46 15.30 -6.03
C THR A 318 -0.42 16.25 -7.23
N ILE A 319 0.16 15.76 -8.34
CA ILE A 319 0.25 16.50 -9.60
C ILE A 319 0.17 15.51 -10.78
N SER A 320 -0.34 15.94 -11.92
CA SER A 320 -0.25 15.17 -13.16
C SER A 320 1.18 15.19 -13.71
N PRO A 321 1.64 14.15 -14.44
CA PRO A 321 3.00 14.11 -14.99
C PRO A 321 3.35 15.23 -15.98
N ASP A 322 2.35 15.91 -16.53
CA ASP A 322 2.49 17.08 -17.38
C ASP A 322 2.63 18.41 -16.60
N GLY A 323 2.57 18.36 -15.25
CA GLY A 323 2.65 19.52 -14.37
C GLY A 323 1.32 20.23 -14.11
N THR A 324 0.20 19.66 -14.56
CA THR A 324 -1.15 20.20 -14.31
C THR A 324 -1.83 19.52 -13.10
N ASP A 325 -2.99 20.07 -12.69
CA ASP A 325 -3.87 19.53 -11.66
C ASP A 325 -3.13 19.22 -10.34
N GLU A 326 -2.35 20.21 -9.85
CA GLU A 326 -1.72 20.14 -8.54
C GLU A 326 -2.77 20.28 -7.43
N GLN A 327 -2.76 19.36 -6.48
CA GLN A 327 -3.70 19.33 -5.36
C GLN A 327 -2.95 19.12 -4.04
N LYS A 328 -3.27 19.92 -3.00
CA LYS A 328 -2.78 19.74 -1.64
C LYS A 328 -3.69 18.79 -0.87
N LEU A 329 -3.17 17.63 -0.45
CA LEU A 329 -3.94 16.58 0.22
C LEU A 329 -3.92 16.68 1.75
N THR A 330 -2.81 17.16 2.34
CA THR A 330 -2.70 17.32 3.80
C THR A 330 -2.54 18.79 4.18
N ARG A 331 -3.07 19.19 5.34
CA ARG A 331 -3.05 20.58 5.81
C ARG A 331 -2.90 20.64 7.33
N GLY A 332 -2.03 21.51 7.86
CA GLY A 332 -1.96 21.90 9.28
C GLY A 332 -1.73 20.74 10.26
N ALA A 333 -1.06 19.67 9.85
CA ALA A 333 -0.95 18.44 10.61
C ALA A 333 0.53 18.03 10.84
N GLY A 334 1.42 18.99 11.10
CA GLY A 334 2.84 18.75 11.32
C GLY A 334 3.55 18.34 10.02
N ARG A 335 4.48 17.39 10.09
CA ARG A 335 5.20 16.89 8.92
C ARG A 335 4.54 15.62 8.41
N ASN A 336 4.15 15.63 7.13
CA ASN A 336 3.60 14.50 6.39
C ASN A 336 4.57 14.17 5.26
N GLU A 337 5.18 12.98 5.28
CA GLU A 337 6.35 12.63 4.46
C GLU A 337 6.22 11.21 3.91
N ASN A 338 7.03 10.89 2.90
CA ASN A 338 7.17 9.58 2.30
C ASN A 338 5.82 8.99 1.82
N PRO A 339 5.11 9.66 0.91
CA PRO A 339 3.88 9.10 0.34
C PRO A 339 4.17 7.84 -0.47
N SER A 340 3.25 6.87 -0.42
CA SER A 340 3.30 5.66 -1.25
C SER A 340 1.89 5.23 -1.62
N TRP A 341 1.66 4.96 -2.89
CA TRP A 341 0.35 4.59 -3.44
C TRP A 341 -0.01 3.13 -3.17
N SER A 342 -1.28 2.86 -2.96
CA SER A 342 -1.83 1.50 -3.03
C SER A 342 -1.72 0.93 -4.44
N PRO A 343 -1.71 -0.42 -4.59
CA PRO A 343 -1.60 -1.05 -5.91
C PRO A 343 -2.72 -0.68 -6.90
N ASP A 344 -3.90 -0.30 -6.40
CA ASP A 344 -5.05 0.17 -7.17
C ASP A 344 -5.04 1.69 -7.44
N GLY A 345 -4.12 2.44 -6.79
CA GLY A 345 -3.97 3.89 -6.93
C GLY A 345 -5.04 4.73 -6.20
N HIS A 346 -5.91 4.13 -5.39
CA HIS A 346 -6.99 4.87 -4.72
C HIS A 346 -6.64 5.34 -3.31
N TYR A 347 -5.52 4.87 -2.75
CA TYR A 347 -5.06 5.22 -1.41
C TYR A 347 -3.61 5.65 -1.41
N ILE A 348 -3.26 6.46 -0.43
CA ILE A 348 -1.88 6.88 -0.16
C ILE A 348 -1.57 6.59 1.30
N THR A 349 -0.51 5.81 1.57
CA THR A 349 0.12 5.73 2.89
C THR A 349 1.21 6.78 3.02
N PHE A 350 1.41 7.28 4.23
CA PHE A 350 2.42 8.29 4.52
C PHE A 350 2.85 8.27 5.98
N ALA A 351 3.99 8.83 6.28
CA ALA A 351 4.45 9.05 7.65
C ALA A 351 4.01 10.45 8.13
N SER A 352 3.48 10.55 9.35
CA SER A 352 3.01 11.83 9.90
C SER A 352 3.41 12.02 11.37
N THR A 353 3.77 13.25 11.72
CA THR A 353 4.07 13.66 13.12
C THR A 353 2.89 14.37 13.80
N ARG A 354 1.70 14.37 13.21
CA ARG A 354 0.51 15.14 13.69
C ARG A 354 0.11 14.84 15.14
N ASN A 355 0.45 13.67 15.66
CA ASN A 355 0.20 13.25 17.03
C ASN A 355 1.49 13.21 17.87
N GLY A 356 2.50 14.03 17.55
CA GLY A 356 3.79 14.15 18.23
C GLY A 356 4.83 13.18 17.66
N ALA A 357 4.68 11.87 17.84
CA ALA A 357 5.60 10.87 17.28
C ALA A 357 5.23 10.48 15.85
N LYS A 358 6.25 10.20 15.02
CA LYS A 358 6.06 9.81 13.62
C LYS A 358 5.39 8.43 13.53
N ASN A 359 4.24 8.34 12.88
CA ASN A 359 3.44 7.14 12.67
C ASN A 359 3.02 7.01 11.20
N ILE A 360 2.64 5.79 10.79
CA ILE A 360 2.10 5.53 9.46
C ILE A 360 0.60 5.84 9.46
N TYR A 361 0.18 6.57 8.46
CA TYR A 361 -1.20 6.94 8.14
C TYR A 361 -1.60 6.45 6.76
N ILE A 362 -2.89 6.38 6.52
CA ILE A 362 -3.50 6.12 5.24
C ILE A 362 -4.59 7.17 4.96
N MET A 363 -4.78 7.53 3.71
CA MET A 363 -5.85 8.42 3.23
C MET A 363 -6.34 7.97 1.85
N TYR A 364 -7.52 8.46 1.45
CA TYR A 364 -7.97 8.36 0.07
C TYR A 364 -7.12 9.26 -0.86
N LEU A 365 -7.14 8.98 -2.17
CA LEU A 365 -6.40 9.76 -3.17
C LEU A 365 -6.83 11.25 -3.21
N ASN A 366 -8.02 11.59 -2.74
CA ASN A 366 -8.52 12.97 -2.63
C ASN A 366 -8.11 13.66 -1.31
N GLY A 367 -7.34 12.99 -0.46
CA GLY A 367 -6.88 13.50 0.84
C GLY A 367 -7.84 13.30 2.00
N GLU A 368 -9.02 12.71 1.77
CA GLU A 368 -10.00 12.41 2.82
C GLU A 368 -9.66 11.12 3.60
N ASN A 369 -10.40 10.87 4.68
CA ASN A 369 -10.29 9.69 5.55
C ASN A 369 -8.86 9.41 6.05
N GLN A 370 -8.17 10.47 6.50
CA GLN A 370 -6.82 10.37 7.04
C GLN A 370 -6.86 9.68 8.42
N ARG A 371 -6.40 8.44 8.51
CA ARG A 371 -6.40 7.65 9.74
C ARG A 371 -5.06 6.98 10.01
N PRO A 372 -4.66 6.83 11.30
CA PRO A 372 -3.42 6.15 11.65
C PRO A 372 -3.54 4.63 11.47
N LEU A 373 -2.51 4.01 10.92
CA LEU A 373 -2.28 2.57 10.91
C LEU A 373 -1.41 2.13 12.09
N THR A 374 -0.52 3.00 12.58
CA THR A 374 0.32 2.75 13.76
C THR A 374 0.16 3.87 14.79
N ARG A 375 0.48 3.61 16.07
CA ARG A 375 0.27 4.58 17.17
C ARG A 375 1.42 4.64 18.18
N ASP A 376 2.44 3.80 18.04
CA ASP A 376 3.54 3.62 18.99
C ASP A 376 4.81 4.43 18.63
N GLY A 377 4.76 5.21 17.55
CA GLY A 377 5.82 6.13 17.14
C GLY A 377 7.03 5.46 16.47
N GLY A 378 7.96 6.31 15.99
CA GLY A 378 9.20 5.85 15.36
C GLY A 378 9.03 5.10 14.03
N LYS A 379 7.96 5.38 13.29
CA LYS A 379 7.61 4.72 12.02
C LYS A 379 7.75 5.69 10.84
N SER A 380 8.39 5.23 9.76
CA SER A 380 8.65 6.04 8.57
C SER A 380 8.75 5.19 7.31
N PHE A 381 8.80 5.83 6.15
CA PHE A 381 8.99 5.21 4.84
C PHE A 381 8.02 4.03 4.60
N PRO A 382 6.70 4.23 4.68
CA PRO A 382 5.77 3.19 4.27
C PRO A 382 5.89 2.96 2.77
N THR A 383 5.79 1.71 2.35
CA THR A 383 5.65 1.31 0.93
C THR A 383 4.65 0.18 0.81
N TRP A 384 3.79 0.26 -0.19
CA TRP A 384 2.83 -0.79 -0.48
C TRP A 384 3.49 -1.98 -1.17
N CYS A 385 3.05 -3.19 -0.79
CA CYS A 385 3.39 -4.47 -1.41
C CYS A 385 2.11 -5.22 -1.80
N ARG A 386 2.13 -5.88 -2.91
CA ARG A 386 1.03 -6.77 -3.36
C ARG A 386 0.98 -8.07 -2.57
#